data_fc03897d1f40fde5183acc0d189e6c2a
#
_entry.id   fc03897d1f40fde5183acc0d189e6c2a
#
_cell.length_a   1.000
_cell.length_b   1.000
_cell.length_c   1.000
_cell.angle_alpha   90.00
_cell.angle_beta   90.00
_cell.angle_gamma   90.00
#
_symmetry.space_group_name_H-M   'P 1'
#
loop_
_entity.id
_entity.type
_entity.pdbx_description
1 polymer ?
#
loop_
_entity_poly.entity_id
_entity_poly.type
_entity_poly.pdbx_seq_one_letter_code
_entity_poly.pdbx_strand_id
1 'polypeptide(L)'
;CIRDSGWDSVKFHNAVAGFIGTHAYNIMPKIISGSTPIIQTALLRGDVDVHMELWTDNVPTFEDDMKTGKLLNLGINFDDDKQGLYVPRYLIEGDASRGIKALAPDLKTVKDLARYAHLFKDPEDPTKGRLYGAIPGWSIDKILYLKYEAYSLNKNYVYFRSGSEPALNSAFLAAYTKGEPIVGYNYEPTWLTGKLDLVLLQDEPYNEVGFQRGLTEARSVPVCIVANKQLQSKAPEFVAFLQKYHTTSALTAEALAHIADTKCTYDEAAIWFMQRHPELLAQWLPDDKLQSINKALKGDRATAGNWLLSFPEEVQVDWTKPIDNFVNYIN
;
A
#
# COMPACT_ATOMS: atom_id res chain seq x y z
N CYS A 1 19.26 4.92 -7.41
CA CYS A 1 18.69 3.83 -6.57
C CYS A 1 17.28 4.19 -6.17
N ILE A 2 16.34 3.27 -6.39
CA ILE A 2 14.93 3.38 -5.99
C ILE A 2 14.71 2.45 -4.80
N ARG A 3 13.89 2.87 -3.84
CA ARG A 3 13.66 2.13 -2.62
C ARG A 3 12.57 1.07 -2.75
N ASP A 4 12.79 -0.11 -2.11
CA ASP A 4 11.76 -1.09 -1.79
C ASP A 4 11.54 -1.16 -0.27
N SER A 5 10.32 -0.87 0.17
CA SER A 5 9.91 -0.87 1.59
C SER A 5 9.32 -2.19 2.07
N GLY A 6 9.22 -3.18 1.18
CA GLY A 6 8.68 -4.49 1.51
C GLY A 6 7.17 -4.65 1.34
N TRP A 7 6.38 -3.59 1.16
CA TRP A 7 4.95 -3.69 0.83
C TRP A 7 4.69 -3.55 -0.67
N ASP A 8 3.56 -4.05 -1.13
CA ASP A 8 3.32 -4.30 -2.55
C ASP A 8 3.12 -3.02 -3.37
N SER A 9 2.44 -1.99 -2.83
CA SER A 9 2.19 -0.75 -3.56
C SER A 9 3.47 0.00 -3.92
N VAL A 10 4.44 0.11 -3.00
CA VAL A 10 5.72 0.76 -3.31
C VAL A 10 6.51 0.01 -4.38
N LYS A 11 6.45 -1.34 -4.41
CA LYS A 11 7.10 -2.14 -5.45
C LYS A 11 6.48 -1.86 -6.81
N PHE A 12 5.16 -1.75 -6.87
CA PHE A 12 4.44 -1.37 -8.08
C PHE A 12 4.84 0.03 -8.57
N HIS A 13 4.83 1.05 -7.68
CA HIS A 13 5.26 2.40 -8.05
C HIS A 13 6.73 2.46 -8.49
N ASN A 14 7.60 1.68 -7.83
CA ASN A 14 9.00 1.55 -8.23
C ASN A 14 9.14 0.94 -9.63
N ALA A 15 8.33 -0.05 -9.97
CA ALA A 15 8.33 -0.68 -11.30
C ALA A 15 7.87 0.30 -12.38
N VAL A 16 6.81 1.07 -12.13
CA VAL A 16 6.36 2.12 -13.07
C VAL A 16 7.45 3.18 -13.28
N ALA A 17 7.99 3.74 -12.19
CA ALA A 17 9.04 4.76 -12.27
C ALA A 17 10.34 4.19 -12.89
N GLY A 18 10.65 2.93 -12.60
CA GLY A 18 11.80 2.22 -13.17
C GLY A 18 11.68 2.01 -14.67
N PHE A 19 10.53 1.55 -15.15
CA PHE A 19 10.26 1.40 -16.59
C PHE A 19 10.38 2.74 -17.32
N ILE A 20 9.74 3.78 -16.81
CA ILE A 20 9.80 5.13 -17.39
C ILE A 20 11.23 5.67 -17.35
N GLY A 21 11.94 5.50 -16.25
CA GLY A 21 13.35 5.89 -16.11
C GLY A 21 14.23 5.24 -17.18
N THR A 22 14.05 3.94 -17.40
CA THR A 22 14.84 3.17 -18.38
C THR A 22 14.54 3.59 -19.82
N HIS A 23 13.26 3.63 -20.19
CA HIS A 23 12.89 3.78 -21.61
C HIS A 23 12.76 5.23 -22.09
N ALA A 24 12.56 6.18 -21.17
CA ALA A 24 12.43 7.59 -21.54
C ALA A 24 13.64 8.47 -21.14
N TYR A 25 14.37 8.06 -20.08
CA TYR A 25 15.44 8.89 -19.51
C TYR A 25 16.81 8.20 -19.49
N ASN A 26 16.91 6.97 -20.00
CA ASN A 26 18.14 6.18 -20.01
C ASN A 26 18.76 6.01 -18.61
N ILE A 27 17.91 5.81 -17.61
CA ILE A 27 18.29 5.57 -16.22
C ILE A 27 18.13 4.09 -15.91
N MET A 28 19.20 3.45 -15.44
CA MET A 28 19.15 2.06 -14.95
C MET A 28 18.74 2.06 -13.47
N PRO A 29 17.49 1.67 -13.12
CA PRO A 29 17.07 1.63 -11.73
C PRO A 29 17.80 0.52 -10.98
N LYS A 30 18.21 0.80 -9.75
CA LYS A 30 18.67 -0.21 -8.79
C LYS A 30 17.76 -0.17 -7.59
N ILE A 31 17.12 -1.29 -7.27
CA ILE A 31 16.22 -1.41 -6.13
C ILE A 31 17.04 -1.75 -4.88
N ILE A 32 16.77 -1.03 -3.79
CA ILE A 32 17.38 -1.27 -2.47
C ILE A 32 16.26 -1.51 -1.46
N SER A 33 16.24 -2.69 -0.86
CA SER A 33 15.25 -3.07 0.15
C SER A 33 15.71 -2.71 1.56
N GLY A 34 14.77 -2.31 2.42
CA GLY A 34 15.04 -2.02 3.83
C GLY A 34 13.82 -1.51 4.58
N SER A 35 13.90 -1.50 5.91
CA SER A 35 12.86 -0.90 6.75
C SER A 35 12.82 0.62 6.62
N THR A 36 11.69 1.25 6.96
CA THR A 36 11.51 2.72 6.83
C THR A 36 12.64 3.53 7.48
N PRO A 37 13.10 3.27 8.72
CA PRO A 37 14.17 4.06 9.32
C PRO A 37 15.53 3.89 8.62
N ILE A 38 15.84 2.68 8.15
CA ILE A 38 17.10 2.42 7.43
C ILE A 38 17.13 3.21 6.13
N ILE A 39 16.05 3.18 5.40
CA ILE A 39 15.99 3.87 4.12
C ILE A 39 15.89 5.38 4.28
N GLN A 40 15.19 5.89 5.27
CA GLN A 40 15.20 7.33 5.57
C GLN A 40 16.64 7.82 5.78
N THR A 41 17.44 7.05 6.53
CA THR A 41 18.85 7.32 6.71
C THR A 41 19.65 7.27 5.40
N ALA A 42 19.41 6.24 4.57
CA ALA A 42 20.07 6.09 3.28
C ALA A 42 19.70 7.20 2.28
N LEU A 43 18.45 7.65 2.30
CA LEU A 43 17.97 8.78 1.51
C LEU A 43 18.67 10.09 1.92
N LEU A 44 18.82 10.35 3.22
CA LEU A 44 19.54 11.52 3.75
C LEU A 44 21.03 11.51 3.41
N ARG A 45 21.63 10.32 3.28
CA ARG A 45 23.06 10.16 2.91
C ARG A 45 23.26 10.22 1.39
N GLY A 46 22.23 10.00 0.59
CA GLY A 46 22.32 9.88 -0.87
C GLY A 46 22.70 8.49 -1.38
N ASP A 47 22.63 7.47 -0.52
CA ASP A 47 22.79 6.06 -0.89
C ASP A 47 21.54 5.55 -1.64
N VAL A 48 20.39 6.15 -1.35
CA VAL A 48 19.12 6.03 -2.07
C VAL A 48 18.80 7.37 -2.70
N ASP A 49 18.40 7.40 -3.96
CA ASP A 49 18.08 8.62 -4.68
C ASP A 49 16.61 9.02 -4.55
N VAL A 50 15.67 8.06 -4.52
CA VAL A 50 14.22 8.34 -4.47
C VAL A 50 13.44 7.28 -3.71
N HIS A 51 12.38 7.72 -3.07
CA HIS A 51 11.33 6.93 -2.42
C HIS A 51 9.99 7.32 -3.05
N MET A 52 9.35 6.37 -3.73
CA MET A 52 8.12 6.62 -4.49
C MET A 52 6.86 6.70 -3.62
N GLU A 53 6.91 6.23 -2.37
CA GLU A 53 5.73 6.08 -1.51
C GLU A 53 6.13 6.28 -0.03
N LEU A 54 6.47 7.50 0.35
CA LEU A 54 6.77 7.84 1.74
C LEU A 54 5.51 8.30 2.46
N TRP A 55 5.07 7.51 3.42
CA TRP A 55 3.99 7.82 4.37
C TRP A 55 4.53 8.78 5.42
N THR A 56 4.42 10.08 5.17
CA THR A 56 5.12 11.12 5.92
C THR A 56 4.78 11.12 7.40
N ASP A 57 3.51 10.90 7.76
CA ASP A 57 3.05 10.83 9.14
C ASP A 57 3.62 9.62 9.93
N ASN A 58 4.09 8.60 9.21
CA ASN A 58 4.73 7.42 9.80
C ASN A 58 6.25 7.60 10.01
N VAL A 59 6.80 8.77 9.66
CA VAL A 59 8.22 9.12 9.83
C VAL A 59 8.34 10.32 10.77
N PRO A 60 8.47 10.11 12.09
CA PRO A 60 8.46 11.19 13.09
C PRO A 60 9.53 12.27 12.86
N THR A 61 10.63 11.94 12.17
CA THR A 61 11.72 12.87 11.88
C THR A 61 11.54 13.60 10.55
N PHE A 62 10.49 13.33 9.78
CA PHE A 62 10.35 13.81 8.40
C PHE A 62 10.50 15.34 8.28
N GLU A 63 9.80 16.10 9.12
CA GLU A 63 9.87 17.56 9.10
C GLU A 63 11.28 18.09 9.41
N ASP A 64 11.98 17.47 10.35
CA ASP A 64 13.35 17.85 10.69
C ASP A 64 14.34 17.42 9.61
N ASP A 65 14.14 16.26 9.00
CA ASP A 65 14.92 15.77 7.88
C ASP A 65 14.80 16.72 6.67
N MET A 66 13.60 17.22 6.38
CA MET A 66 13.36 18.22 5.33
C MET A 66 14.10 19.55 5.60
N LYS A 67 14.12 20.01 6.87
CA LYS A 67 14.87 21.23 7.27
C LYS A 67 16.37 21.13 7.03
N THR A 68 16.93 19.92 6.95
CA THR A 68 18.36 19.74 6.61
C THR A 68 18.73 20.22 5.21
N GLY A 69 17.74 20.40 4.33
CA GLY A 69 17.92 20.75 2.93
C GLY A 69 18.58 19.66 2.07
N LYS A 70 18.66 18.42 2.60
CA LYS A 70 19.21 17.26 1.88
C LYS A 70 18.16 16.51 1.08
N LEU A 71 16.89 16.71 1.38
CA LEU A 71 15.76 16.06 0.73
C LEU A 71 14.95 17.04 -0.11
N LEU A 72 14.24 16.53 -1.10
CA LEU A 72 13.25 17.20 -1.91
C LEU A 72 11.93 16.44 -1.77
N ASN A 73 10.88 17.12 -1.37
CA ASN A 73 9.51 16.61 -1.55
C ASN A 73 9.10 16.93 -2.99
N LEU A 74 8.92 15.90 -3.80
CA LEU A 74 8.59 16.03 -5.23
C LEU A 74 7.08 16.07 -5.49
N GLY A 75 6.27 15.92 -4.45
CA GLY A 75 4.81 15.98 -4.53
C GLY A 75 4.14 14.73 -3.97
N ILE A 76 2.83 14.75 -4.04
CA ILE A 76 1.96 13.68 -3.53
C ILE A 76 1.79 12.63 -4.61
N ASN A 77 2.09 11.36 -4.29
CA ASN A 77 1.74 10.23 -5.13
C ASN A 77 0.24 9.95 -5.07
N PHE A 78 -0.31 9.83 -3.86
CA PHE A 78 -1.76 9.79 -3.59
C PHE A 78 -2.04 10.31 -2.17
N ASP A 79 -3.28 10.80 -1.94
CA ASP A 79 -3.75 11.38 -0.67
C ASP A 79 -5.20 11.02 -0.36
N ASP A 80 -5.70 9.98 -1.02
CA ASP A 80 -7.05 9.46 -0.89
C ASP A 80 -7.11 8.10 -0.17
N ASP A 81 -6.05 7.77 0.59
CA ASP A 81 -5.97 6.56 1.40
C ASP A 81 -7.07 6.54 2.47
N LYS A 82 -7.52 5.35 2.81
CA LYS A 82 -8.51 5.11 3.86
C LYS A 82 -8.07 3.94 4.71
N GLN A 83 -8.44 3.98 5.99
CA GLN A 83 -8.21 2.88 6.89
C GLN A 83 -9.24 2.86 8.02
N GLY A 84 -9.59 1.66 8.48
CA GLY A 84 -10.57 1.51 9.54
C GLY A 84 -11.19 0.13 9.58
N LEU A 85 -12.44 0.06 10.03
CA LEU A 85 -13.18 -1.20 10.07
C LEU A 85 -14.04 -1.34 8.80
N TYR A 86 -13.79 -2.41 8.07
CA TYR A 86 -14.48 -2.74 6.82
C TYR A 86 -15.39 -3.96 6.99
N VAL A 87 -16.46 -3.95 6.20
CA VAL A 87 -17.37 -5.09 6.01
C VAL A 87 -17.63 -5.31 4.51
N PRO A 88 -17.93 -6.52 4.05
CA PRO A 88 -18.38 -6.74 2.68
C PRO A 88 -19.68 -5.96 2.39
N ARG A 89 -19.77 -5.32 1.20
CA ARG A 89 -20.97 -4.57 0.79
C ARG A 89 -22.22 -5.42 0.78
N TYR A 90 -22.13 -6.71 0.44
CA TYR A 90 -23.29 -7.59 0.43
C TYR A 90 -23.96 -7.77 1.79
N LEU A 91 -23.27 -7.47 2.90
CA LEU A 91 -23.90 -7.48 4.23
C LEU A 91 -24.96 -6.38 4.36
N ILE A 92 -24.70 -5.22 3.71
CA ILE A 92 -25.55 -4.03 3.78
C ILE A 92 -26.58 -4.03 2.68
N GLU A 93 -26.17 -4.32 1.45
CA GLU A 93 -27.00 -4.17 0.24
C GLU A 93 -27.51 -5.51 -0.33
N GLY A 94 -26.92 -6.62 0.11
CA GLY A 94 -27.11 -7.93 -0.53
C GLY A 94 -26.31 -8.07 -1.82
N ASP A 95 -26.36 -9.25 -2.41
CA ASP A 95 -25.81 -9.56 -3.74
C ASP A 95 -26.73 -10.53 -4.46
N ALA A 96 -27.60 -10.00 -5.29
CA ALA A 96 -28.59 -10.80 -6.00
C ALA A 96 -27.94 -11.80 -6.98
N SER A 97 -26.79 -11.46 -7.56
CA SER A 97 -26.08 -12.32 -8.51
C SER A 97 -25.52 -13.58 -7.85
N ARG A 98 -25.23 -13.49 -6.54
CA ARG A 98 -24.74 -14.59 -5.70
C ARG A 98 -25.82 -15.19 -4.78
N GLY A 99 -27.06 -14.68 -4.84
CA GLY A 99 -28.14 -15.09 -3.97
C GLY A 99 -27.96 -14.70 -2.51
N ILE A 100 -27.16 -13.68 -2.20
CA ILE A 100 -26.88 -13.23 -0.84
C ILE A 100 -27.87 -12.12 -0.46
N LYS A 101 -28.57 -12.31 0.67
CA LYS A 101 -29.48 -11.30 1.23
C LYS A 101 -28.71 -10.30 2.09
N ALA A 102 -29.17 -9.04 2.12
CA ALA A 102 -28.70 -8.05 3.08
C ALA A 102 -29.03 -8.49 4.51
N LEU A 103 -28.00 -8.76 5.31
CA LEU A 103 -28.15 -9.18 6.70
C LEU A 103 -28.08 -8.01 7.69
N ALA A 104 -27.49 -6.89 7.28
CA ALA A 104 -27.28 -5.72 8.11
C ALA A 104 -27.52 -4.40 7.32
N PRO A 105 -28.74 -4.16 6.78
CA PRO A 105 -29.01 -3.00 5.90
C PRO A 105 -28.83 -1.64 6.60
N ASP A 106 -28.90 -1.61 7.92
CA ASP A 106 -28.72 -0.38 8.72
C ASP A 106 -27.32 -0.28 9.36
N LEU A 107 -26.36 -1.14 8.97
CA LEU A 107 -24.99 -1.07 9.44
C LEU A 107 -24.22 0.01 8.64
N LYS A 108 -24.06 1.18 9.23
CA LYS A 108 -23.40 2.34 8.58
C LYS A 108 -22.15 2.78 9.31
N THR A 109 -22.16 2.71 10.65
CA THR A 109 -21.11 3.26 11.49
C THR A 109 -20.47 2.19 12.36
N VAL A 110 -19.28 2.49 12.88
CA VAL A 110 -18.59 1.63 13.87
C VAL A 110 -19.46 1.39 15.10
N LYS A 111 -20.23 2.39 15.54
CA LYS A 111 -21.16 2.26 16.70
C LYS A 111 -22.28 1.25 16.44
N ASP A 112 -22.71 1.10 15.20
CA ASP A 112 -23.77 0.16 14.85
C ASP A 112 -23.38 -1.30 15.05
N LEU A 113 -22.06 -1.61 15.02
CA LEU A 113 -21.56 -2.96 15.22
C LEU A 113 -22.09 -3.64 16.47
N ALA A 114 -22.33 -2.88 17.53
CA ALA A 114 -22.87 -3.42 18.79
C ALA A 114 -24.20 -4.19 18.61
N ARG A 115 -25.02 -3.82 17.60
CA ARG A 115 -26.30 -4.46 17.29
C ARG A 115 -26.16 -5.73 16.45
N TYR A 116 -25.04 -5.89 15.76
CA TYR A 116 -24.83 -6.93 14.75
C TYR A 116 -23.81 -8.01 15.15
N ALA A 117 -23.36 -8.04 16.40
CA ALA A 117 -22.34 -8.99 16.86
C ALA A 117 -22.72 -10.46 16.57
N HIS A 118 -24.00 -10.78 16.63
CA HIS A 118 -24.53 -12.12 16.34
C HIS A 118 -24.29 -12.63 14.91
N LEU A 119 -24.01 -11.71 13.96
CA LEU A 119 -23.67 -12.06 12.57
C LEU A 119 -22.21 -12.51 12.44
N PHE A 120 -21.30 -11.95 13.23
CA PHE A 120 -19.86 -12.10 13.12
C PHE A 120 -19.31 -13.15 14.10
N LYS A 121 -19.99 -14.28 14.27
CA LYS A 121 -19.72 -15.29 15.30
C LYS A 121 -18.24 -15.62 15.45
N ASP A 122 -17.75 -15.54 16.68
CA ASP A 122 -16.39 -15.99 17.03
C ASP A 122 -16.38 -17.53 17.12
N PRO A 123 -15.44 -18.23 16.43
CA PRO A 123 -15.33 -19.67 16.48
C PRO A 123 -14.95 -20.24 17.87
N GLU A 124 -14.26 -19.45 18.71
CA GLU A 124 -13.79 -19.86 20.03
C GLU A 124 -14.77 -19.46 21.13
N ASP A 125 -15.51 -18.36 20.93
CA ASP A 125 -16.58 -17.90 21.83
C ASP A 125 -17.87 -17.60 21.04
N PRO A 126 -18.70 -18.60 20.74
CA PRO A 126 -19.92 -18.44 19.95
C PRO A 126 -20.96 -17.47 20.55
N THR A 127 -20.79 -17.04 21.80
CA THR A 127 -21.65 -16.02 22.43
C THR A 127 -21.30 -14.61 22.00
N LYS A 128 -20.14 -14.42 21.35
CA LYS A 128 -19.63 -13.13 20.87
C LYS A 128 -19.40 -13.12 19.37
N GLY A 129 -19.31 -11.93 18.82
CA GLY A 129 -18.78 -11.69 17.49
C GLY A 129 -17.25 -11.67 17.50
N ARG A 130 -16.61 -11.94 16.36
CA ARG A 130 -15.17 -11.69 16.12
C ARG A 130 -14.99 -10.39 15.37
N LEU A 131 -14.19 -9.48 15.93
CA LEU A 131 -13.69 -8.29 15.26
C LEU A 131 -12.21 -8.48 14.97
N TYR A 132 -11.85 -8.54 13.69
CA TYR A 132 -10.47 -8.69 13.28
C TYR A 132 -9.74 -7.33 13.42
N GLY A 133 -8.81 -7.26 14.35
CA GLY A 133 -7.97 -6.09 14.58
C GLY A 133 -6.85 -5.95 13.56
N ALA A 134 -6.06 -4.88 13.70
CA ALA A 134 -4.84 -4.68 12.91
C ALA A 134 -3.72 -5.63 13.36
N ILE A 135 -2.59 -5.54 12.65
CA ILE A 135 -1.45 -6.42 12.89
C ILE A 135 -0.70 -5.95 14.13
N PRO A 136 -0.35 -6.86 15.05
CA PRO A 136 0.46 -6.54 16.23
C PRO A 136 1.75 -5.81 15.84
N GLY A 137 2.03 -4.69 16.51
CA GLY A 137 3.19 -3.86 16.24
C GLY A 137 2.92 -2.70 15.26
N TRP A 138 1.80 -2.70 14.58
CA TRP A 138 1.35 -1.51 13.84
C TRP A 138 0.77 -0.47 14.81
N SER A 139 1.07 0.81 14.61
CA SER A 139 0.57 1.89 15.48
C SER A 139 -0.96 1.92 15.56
N ILE A 140 -1.61 1.63 14.44
CA ILE A 140 -3.07 1.61 14.34
C ILE A 140 -3.73 0.49 15.19
N ASP A 141 -3.03 -0.61 15.50
CA ASP A 141 -3.59 -1.68 16.33
C ASP A 141 -3.96 -1.17 17.73
N LYS A 142 -3.12 -0.31 18.30
CA LYS A 142 -3.42 0.32 19.60
C LYS A 142 -4.67 1.22 19.51
N ILE A 143 -4.78 2.01 18.45
CA ILE A 143 -5.92 2.92 18.25
C ILE A 143 -7.23 2.13 18.07
N LEU A 144 -7.20 1.06 17.27
CA LEU A 144 -8.36 0.20 17.08
C LEU A 144 -8.77 -0.55 18.34
N TYR A 145 -7.82 -0.96 19.17
CA TYR A 145 -8.13 -1.58 20.46
C TYR A 145 -8.80 -0.57 21.41
N LEU A 146 -8.29 0.67 21.46
CA LEU A 146 -8.95 1.75 22.21
C LEU A 146 -10.36 2.03 21.67
N LYS A 147 -10.57 2.00 20.36
CA LYS A 147 -11.88 2.15 19.70
C LYS A 147 -12.84 1.02 20.11
N TYR A 148 -12.36 -0.21 20.08
CA TYR A 148 -13.11 -1.38 20.53
C TYR A 148 -13.61 -1.22 22.00
N GLU A 149 -12.79 -0.67 22.89
CA GLU A 149 -13.19 -0.37 24.29
C GLU A 149 -14.12 0.84 24.37
N ALA A 150 -13.77 1.95 23.72
CA ALA A 150 -14.50 3.21 23.77
C ALA A 150 -15.94 3.08 23.28
N TYR A 151 -16.18 2.27 22.24
CA TYR A 151 -17.53 1.96 21.74
C TYR A 151 -18.20 0.80 22.44
N SER A 152 -17.63 0.30 23.55
CA SER A 152 -18.14 -0.84 24.32
C SER A 152 -18.34 -2.12 23.49
N LEU A 153 -17.59 -2.28 22.40
CA LEU A 153 -17.65 -3.48 21.57
C LEU A 153 -17.12 -4.70 22.32
N ASN A 154 -16.26 -4.51 23.32
CA ASN A 154 -15.74 -5.55 24.22
C ASN A 154 -16.82 -6.36 24.93
N LYS A 155 -18.03 -5.83 25.05
CA LYS A 155 -19.19 -6.55 25.62
C LYS A 155 -19.66 -7.68 24.73
N ASN A 156 -19.63 -7.46 23.40
CA ASN A 156 -20.28 -8.32 22.41
C ASN A 156 -19.31 -8.94 21.41
N TYR A 157 -18.04 -8.51 21.39
CA TYR A 157 -17.02 -8.99 20.44
C TYR A 157 -15.77 -9.48 21.16
N VAL A 158 -15.07 -10.40 20.52
CA VAL A 158 -13.66 -10.72 20.78
C VAL A 158 -12.82 -9.90 19.81
N TYR A 159 -11.83 -9.16 20.30
CA TYR A 159 -10.84 -8.47 19.46
C TYR A 159 -9.75 -9.47 19.06
N PHE A 160 -9.79 -9.92 17.80
CA PHE A 160 -8.92 -10.97 17.30
C PHE A 160 -7.78 -10.37 16.46
N ARG A 161 -6.55 -10.72 16.78
CA ARG A 161 -5.35 -10.34 16.03
C ARG A 161 -4.86 -11.51 15.19
N SER A 162 -4.89 -11.36 13.87
CA SER A 162 -4.51 -12.41 12.91
C SER A 162 -3.01 -12.74 12.90
N GLY A 163 -2.18 -11.95 13.60
CA GLY A 163 -0.73 -12.13 13.68
C GLY A 163 0.05 -11.62 12.47
N SER A 164 -0.54 -11.62 11.27
CA SER A 164 0.08 -11.10 10.05
C SER A 164 -0.95 -10.56 9.07
N GLU A 165 -0.53 -9.67 8.18
CA GLU A 165 -1.39 -9.14 7.12
C GLU A 165 -1.88 -10.22 6.15
N PRO A 166 -1.06 -11.16 5.66
CA PRO A 166 -1.55 -12.26 4.83
C PRO A 166 -2.63 -13.10 5.51
N ALA A 167 -2.54 -13.32 6.83
CA ALA A 167 -3.57 -14.07 7.57
C ALA A 167 -4.88 -13.28 7.66
N LEU A 168 -4.82 -11.96 7.91
CA LEU A 168 -5.98 -11.07 7.91
C LEU A 168 -6.66 -11.03 6.53
N ASN A 169 -5.88 -10.83 5.49
CA ASN A 169 -6.37 -10.78 4.11
C ASN A 169 -6.99 -12.12 3.68
N SER A 170 -6.40 -13.23 4.10
CA SER A 170 -6.96 -14.58 3.84
C SER A 170 -8.30 -14.80 4.54
N ALA A 171 -8.48 -14.29 5.76
CA ALA A 171 -9.76 -14.36 6.46
C ALA A 171 -10.86 -13.58 5.71
N PHE A 172 -10.56 -12.34 5.25
CA PHE A 172 -11.48 -11.56 4.43
C PHE A 172 -11.82 -12.27 3.12
N LEU A 173 -10.83 -12.76 2.40
CA LEU A 173 -11.04 -13.46 1.13
C LEU A 173 -11.89 -14.71 1.31
N ALA A 174 -11.63 -15.50 2.35
CA ALA A 174 -12.38 -16.71 2.64
C ALA A 174 -13.84 -16.42 2.97
N ALA A 175 -14.11 -15.46 3.85
CA ALA A 175 -15.47 -15.05 4.20
C ALA A 175 -16.20 -14.46 2.98
N TYR A 176 -15.55 -13.58 2.23
CA TYR A 176 -16.11 -12.95 1.03
C TYR A 176 -16.51 -14.00 -0.03
N THR A 177 -15.63 -14.95 -0.30
CA THR A 177 -15.88 -16.03 -1.28
C THR A 177 -17.09 -16.87 -0.91
N LYS A 178 -17.28 -17.15 0.39
CA LYS A 178 -18.42 -17.92 0.89
C LYS A 178 -19.71 -17.10 1.07
N GLY A 179 -19.62 -15.76 0.98
CA GLY A 179 -20.76 -14.88 1.30
C GLY A 179 -21.04 -14.79 2.81
N GLU A 180 -20.04 -15.08 3.64
CA GLU A 180 -20.13 -15.05 5.11
C GLU A 180 -19.85 -13.65 5.67
N PRO A 181 -20.47 -13.28 6.81
CA PRO A 181 -20.19 -12.03 7.49
C PRO A 181 -18.75 -11.98 8.03
N ILE A 182 -18.07 -10.86 7.78
CA ILE A 182 -16.79 -10.54 8.39
C ILE A 182 -16.71 -9.03 8.66
N VAL A 183 -16.09 -8.65 9.77
CA VAL A 183 -15.73 -7.27 10.11
C VAL A 183 -14.32 -7.21 10.61
N GLY A 184 -13.53 -6.25 10.13
CA GLY A 184 -12.16 -6.10 10.59
C GLY A 184 -11.46 -4.92 9.97
N TYR A 185 -10.23 -4.73 10.43
CA TYR A 185 -9.34 -3.71 9.93
C TYR A 185 -8.93 -3.99 8.48
N ASN A 186 -8.95 -2.94 7.69
CA ASN A 186 -8.28 -2.89 6.40
C ASN A 186 -7.85 -1.46 6.10
N TYR A 187 -7.07 -1.28 5.04
CA TYR A 187 -6.59 0.01 4.56
C TYR A 187 -6.46 0.02 3.03
N GLU A 188 -6.37 1.20 2.46
CA GLU A 188 -6.18 1.43 1.03
C GLU A 188 -4.86 2.17 0.79
N PRO A 189 -4.12 1.84 -0.30
CA PRO A 189 -4.43 0.82 -1.30
C PRO A 189 -3.91 -0.58 -0.92
N THR A 190 -4.73 -1.62 -1.12
CA THR A 190 -4.31 -3.03 -1.03
C THR A 190 -4.90 -3.84 -2.18
N TRP A 191 -4.32 -5.02 -2.47
CA TRP A 191 -4.91 -5.93 -3.45
C TRP A 191 -6.33 -6.38 -3.03
N LEU A 192 -6.57 -6.45 -1.72
CA LEU A 192 -7.84 -6.89 -1.17
C LEU A 192 -8.96 -5.88 -1.51
N THR A 193 -8.70 -4.58 -1.29
CA THR A 193 -9.65 -3.50 -1.60
C THR A 193 -9.83 -3.28 -3.10
N GLY A 194 -8.83 -3.64 -3.91
CA GLY A 194 -8.96 -3.66 -5.37
C GLY A 194 -9.78 -4.84 -5.91
N LYS A 195 -9.90 -5.93 -5.13
CA LYS A 195 -10.56 -7.17 -5.54
C LYS A 195 -11.94 -7.36 -4.93
N LEU A 196 -12.10 -6.99 -3.67
CA LEU A 196 -13.33 -7.23 -2.90
C LEU A 196 -14.10 -5.91 -2.75
N ASP A 197 -15.41 -5.99 -2.97
CA ASP A 197 -16.29 -4.84 -2.73
C ASP A 197 -16.57 -4.72 -1.22
N LEU A 198 -15.73 -3.93 -0.56
CA LEU A 198 -15.77 -3.67 0.87
C LEU A 198 -16.27 -2.25 1.15
N VAL A 199 -16.94 -2.09 2.29
CA VAL A 199 -17.41 -0.79 2.79
C VAL A 199 -16.66 -0.46 4.06
N LEU A 200 -16.00 0.70 4.08
CA LEU A 200 -15.49 1.31 5.29
C LEU A 200 -16.66 1.82 6.15
N LEU A 201 -16.76 1.36 7.37
CA LEU A 201 -17.75 1.87 8.31
C LEU A 201 -17.41 3.30 8.73
N GLN A 202 -18.41 4.17 8.69
CA GLN A 202 -18.26 5.57 9.09
C GLN A 202 -17.94 5.67 10.58
N ASP A 203 -17.22 6.72 10.94
CA ASP A 203 -16.92 7.07 12.32
C ASP A 203 -17.08 8.58 12.53
N GLU A 204 -16.83 9.06 13.76
CA GLU A 204 -16.80 10.50 14.02
C GLU A 204 -15.66 11.16 13.21
N PRO A 205 -15.85 12.37 12.71
CA PRO A 205 -14.82 13.07 11.94
C PRO A 205 -13.50 13.17 12.70
N TYR A 206 -12.39 13.03 11.93
CA TYR A 206 -11.05 13.05 12.50
C TYR A 206 -10.78 14.32 13.32
N ASN A 207 -10.23 14.09 14.50
CA ASN A 207 -9.46 15.07 15.27
C ASN A 207 -8.36 14.33 16.06
N GLU A 208 -7.21 14.94 16.21
CA GLU A 208 -6.02 14.31 16.78
C GLU A 208 -6.28 13.69 18.18
N VAL A 209 -6.91 14.46 19.08
CA VAL A 209 -7.18 14.01 20.45
C VAL A 209 -8.16 12.84 20.48
N GLY A 210 -9.20 12.89 19.65
CA GLY A 210 -10.18 11.82 19.51
C GLY A 210 -9.54 10.58 18.88
N PHE A 211 -8.72 10.74 17.85
CA PHE A 211 -8.02 9.64 17.18
C PHE A 211 -7.12 8.87 18.15
N GLN A 212 -6.27 9.57 18.90
CA GLN A 212 -5.40 8.96 19.92
C GLN A 212 -6.16 8.20 21.02
N ARG A 213 -7.44 8.46 21.18
CA ARG A 213 -8.36 7.80 22.12
C ARG A 213 -9.26 6.74 21.45
N GLY A 214 -9.13 6.53 20.14
CA GLY A 214 -9.98 5.62 19.39
C GLY A 214 -11.42 6.08 19.18
N LEU A 215 -11.69 7.40 19.23
CA LEU A 215 -13.04 7.98 19.17
C LEU A 215 -13.42 8.55 17.80
N THR A 216 -12.49 8.62 16.85
CA THR A 216 -12.70 9.21 15.53
C THR A 216 -12.12 8.34 14.44
N GLU A 217 -12.48 8.63 13.19
CA GLU A 217 -11.85 8.02 12.00
C GLU A 217 -10.35 8.34 11.94
N ALA A 218 -9.61 7.56 11.15
CA ALA A 218 -8.28 7.93 10.71
C ALA A 218 -8.40 8.97 9.59
N ARG A 219 -7.48 9.93 9.54
CA ARG A 219 -7.38 10.83 8.39
C ARG A 219 -6.65 10.15 7.24
N SER A 220 -6.90 10.60 6.03
CA SER A 220 -6.02 10.35 4.90
C SER A 220 -4.66 11.00 5.11
N VAL A 221 -3.59 10.34 4.70
CA VAL A 221 -2.21 10.77 4.87
C VAL A 221 -1.62 11.11 3.50
N PRO A 222 -1.04 12.31 3.31
CA PRO A 222 -0.29 12.59 2.09
C PRO A 222 0.87 11.62 1.92
N VAL A 223 0.79 10.77 0.92
CA VAL A 223 1.86 9.83 0.57
C VAL A 223 2.73 10.48 -0.48
N CYS A 224 3.96 10.83 -0.11
CA CYS A 224 4.80 11.67 -0.91
C CYS A 224 5.89 10.91 -1.66
N ILE A 225 6.30 11.46 -2.80
CA ILE A 225 7.54 11.09 -3.48
C ILE A 225 8.65 11.98 -2.92
N VAL A 226 9.65 11.36 -2.30
CA VAL A 226 10.75 12.08 -1.68
C VAL A 226 12.07 11.63 -2.28
N ALA A 227 12.92 12.59 -2.65
CA ALA A 227 14.21 12.32 -3.25
C ALA A 227 15.36 12.94 -2.46
N ASN A 228 16.57 12.36 -2.58
CA ASN A 228 17.78 13.04 -2.19
C ASN A 228 18.04 14.22 -3.13
N LYS A 229 18.44 15.37 -2.58
CA LYS A 229 18.66 16.61 -3.34
C LYS A 229 19.62 16.45 -4.51
N GLN A 230 20.59 15.55 -4.40
CA GLN A 230 21.55 15.31 -5.48
C GLN A 230 20.88 14.79 -6.77
N LEU A 231 19.71 14.16 -6.67
CA LEU A 231 18.98 13.66 -7.84
C LEU A 231 18.62 14.81 -8.81
N GLN A 232 18.33 16.00 -8.28
CA GLN A 232 18.06 17.19 -9.11
C GLN A 232 19.21 17.53 -10.07
N SER A 233 20.44 17.33 -9.64
CA SER A 233 21.63 17.59 -10.48
C SER A 233 21.97 16.39 -11.36
N LYS A 234 21.73 15.16 -10.88
CA LYS A 234 22.05 13.93 -11.61
C LYS A 234 21.07 13.66 -12.76
N ALA A 235 19.77 13.95 -12.57
CA ALA A 235 18.70 13.60 -13.50
C ALA A 235 17.54 14.63 -13.43
N PRO A 236 17.76 15.90 -13.85
CA PRO A 236 16.76 16.95 -13.70
C PRO A 236 15.44 16.67 -14.45
N GLU A 237 15.49 16.08 -15.64
CA GLU A 237 14.29 15.73 -16.41
C GLU A 237 13.49 14.61 -15.76
N PHE A 238 14.16 13.64 -15.13
CA PHE A 238 13.49 12.58 -14.39
C PHE A 238 12.84 13.13 -13.11
N VAL A 239 13.48 14.09 -12.42
CA VAL A 239 12.85 14.78 -11.30
C VAL A 239 11.59 15.53 -11.75
N ALA A 240 11.62 16.18 -12.91
CA ALA A 240 10.44 16.85 -13.47
C ALA A 240 9.29 15.88 -13.78
N PHE A 241 9.60 14.64 -14.21
CA PHE A 241 8.61 13.57 -14.32
C PHE A 241 8.05 13.18 -12.95
N LEU A 242 8.92 12.92 -11.96
CA LEU A 242 8.50 12.52 -10.62
C LEU A 242 7.61 13.58 -9.94
N GLN A 243 7.82 14.86 -10.22
CA GLN A 243 6.97 15.96 -9.73
C GLN A 243 5.55 15.96 -10.33
N LYS A 244 5.36 15.31 -11.47
CA LYS A 244 4.05 15.16 -12.12
C LYS A 244 3.41 13.81 -11.83
N TYR A 245 4.18 12.85 -11.29
CA TYR A 245 3.68 11.53 -11.00
C TYR A 245 2.64 11.61 -9.87
N HIS A 246 1.43 11.23 -10.19
CA HIS A 246 0.31 11.20 -9.26
C HIS A 246 -0.62 10.06 -9.61
N THR A 247 -1.07 9.33 -8.60
CA THR A 247 -2.01 8.21 -8.73
C THR A 247 -3.16 8.39 -7.75
N THR A 248 -3.94 7.35 -7.55
CA THR A 248 -4.96 7.27 -6.49
C THR A 248 -4.87 5.92 -5.79
N SER A 249 -5.42 5.82 -4.60
CA SER A 249 -5.56 4.53 -3.91
C SER A 249 -6.32 3.51 -4.77
N ALA A 250 -7.36 3.93 -5.48
CA ALA A 250 -8.13 3.06 -6.37
C ALA A 250 -7.30 2.52 -7.55
N LEU A 251 -6.54 3.38 -8.23
CA LEU A 251 -5.65 2.98 -9.33
C LEU A 251 -4.54 2.03 -8.87
N THR A 252 -3.96 2.32 -7.72
CA THR A 252 -2.94 1.46 -7.12
C THR A 252 -3.52 0.11 -6.72
N ALA A 253 -4.67 0.09 -6.06
CA ALA A 253 -5.37 -1.13 -5.66
C ALA A 253 -5.78 -2.00 -6.87
N GLU A 254 -6.16 -1.39 -8.01
CA GLU A 254 -6.44 -2.08 -9.27
C GLU A 254 -5.19 -2.85 -9.76
N ALA A 255 -4.03 -2.21 -9.77
CA ALA A 255 -2.77 -2.86 -10.16
C ALA A 255 -2.39 -4.00 -9.20
N LEU A 256 -2.55 -3.80 -7.90
CA LEU A 256 -2.28 -4.83 -6.89
C LEU A 256 -3.26 -6.02 -7.01
N ALA A 257 -4.53 -5.77 -7.31
CA ALA A 257 -5.50 -6.82 -7.58
C ALA A 257 -5.13 -7.63 -8.83
N HIS A 258 -4.67 -6.96 -9.89
CA HIS A 258 -4.18 -7.63 -11.10
C HIS A 258 -3.00 -8.55 -10.79
N ILE A 259 -2.02 -8.10 -9.98
CA ILE A 259 -0.89 -8.94 -9.53
C ILE A 259 -1.41 -10.16 -8.75
N ALA A 260 -2.35 -9.94 -7.82
CA ALA A 260 -2.90 -11.03 -7.00
C ALA A 260 -3.63 -12.08 -7.82
N ASP A 261 -4.32 -11.68 -8.90
CA ASP A 261 -5.10 -12.57 -9.76
C ASP A 261 -4.25 -13.33 -10.77
N THR A 262 -3.32 -12.64 -11.42
CA THR A 262 -2.51 -13.20 -12.51
C THR A 262 -1.20 -13.80 -12.05
N LYS A 263 -0.75 -13.47 -10.84
CA LYS A 263 0.58 -13.82 -10.30
C LYS A 263 1.73 -13.27 -11.16
N CYS A 264 1.47 -12.20 -11.90
CA CYS A 264 2.50 -11.52 -12.66
C CYS A 264 3.48 -10.78 -11.73
N THR A 265 4.64 -10.42 -12.26
CA THR A 265 5.63 -9.58 -11.57
C THR A 265 5.15 -8.13 -11.49
N TYR A 266 5.77 -7.33 -10.61
CA TYR A 266 5.48 -5.89 -10.51
C TYR A 266 5.81 -5.15 -11.81
N ASP A 267 6.82 -5.59 -12.56
CA ASP A 267 7.19 -5.01 -13.84
C ASP A 267 6.14 -5.30 -14.93
N GLU A 268 5.65 -6.53 -15.01
CA GLU A 268 4.54 -6.89 -15.89
C GLU A 268 3.26 -6.13 -15.52
N ALA A 269 2.98 -5.97 -14.23
CA ALA A 269 1.85 -5.17 -13.75
C ALA A 269 2.01 -3.68 -14.10
N ALA A 270 3.21 -3.14 -14.02
CA ALA A 270 3.49 -1.76 -14.41
C ALA A 270 3.25 -1.55 -15.92
N ILE A 271 3.68 -2.49 -16.77
CA ILE A 271 3.43 -2.48 -18.22
C ILE A 271 1.92 -2.54 -18.48
N TRP A 272 1.22 -3.50 -17.86
CA TRP A 272 -0.23 -3.66 -17.98
C TRP A 272 -0.98 -2.37 -17.55
N PHE A 273 -0.58 -1.78 -16.43
CA PHE A 273 -1.19 -0.55 -15.90
C PHE A 273 -0.99 0.63 -16.87
N MET A 274 0.22 0.85 -17.35
CA MET A 274 0.53 1.93 -18.28
C MET A 274 -0.19 1.76 -19.64
N GLN A 275 -0.40 0.52 -20.11
CA GLN A 275 -1.19 0.25 -21.30
C GLN A 275 -2.68 0.53 -21.10
N ARG A 276 -3.19 0.34 -19.88
CA ARG A 276 -4.58 0.53 -19.53
C ARG A 276 -4.93 2.00 -19.22
N HIS A 277 -3.95 2.77 -18.75
CA HIS A 277 -4.09 4.17 -18.34
C HIS A 277 -3.16 5.11 -19.12
N PRO A 278 -3.27 5.15 -20.47
CA PRO A 278 -2.41 6.00 -21.30
C PRO A 278 -2.60 7.50 -21.02
N GLU A 279 -3.75 7.90 -20.48
CA GLU A 279 -4.03 9.27 -20.05
C GLU A 279 -3.13 9.74 -18.92
N LEU A 280 -2.72 8.86 -18.02
CA LEU A 280 -1.77 9.19 -16.95
C LEU A 280 -0.37 9.45 -17.52
N LEU A 281 0.07 8.64 -18.48
CA LEU A 281 1.35 8.86 -19.15
C LEU A 281 1.41 10.21 -19.84
N ALA A 282 0.30 10.63 -20.47
CA ALA A 282 0.20 11.95 -21.11
C ALA A 282 0.25 13.12 -20.11
N GLN A 283 -0.20 12.90 -18.88
CA GLN A 283 -0.09 13.89 -17.81
C GLN A 283 1.32 13.99 -17.24
N TRP A 284 2.01 12.85 -17.12
CA TRP A 284 3.31 12.77 -16.46
C TRP A 284 4.48 13.15 -17.36
N LEU A 285 4.37 12.88 -18.69
CA LEU A 285 5.50 12.92 -19.62
C LEU A 285 5.34 13.99 -20.68
N PRO A 286 6.42 14.66 -21.08
CA PRO A 286 6.45 15.46 -22.30
C PRO A 286 6.35 14.56 -23.56
N ASP A 287 5.93 15.12 -24.69
CA ASP A 287 5.59 14.37 -25.92
C ASP A 287 6.70 13.43 -26.41
N ASP A 288 7.95 13.85 -26.39
CA ASP A 288 9.10 13.04 -26.83
C ASP A 288 9.31 11.81 -25.94
N LYS A 289 9.16 11.97 -24.63
CA LYS A 289 9.25 10.89 -23.64
C LYS A 289 8.04 9.97 -23.71
N LEU A 290 6.85 10.52 -23.91
CA LEU A 290 5.63 9.74 -24.13
C LEU A 290 5.71 8.86 -25.37
N GLN A 291 6.28 9.37 -26.49
CA GLN A 291 6.53 8.56 -27.69
C GLN A 291 7.49 7.41 -27.41
N SER A 292 8.56 7.65 -26.65
CA SER A 292 9.52 6.61 -26.26
C SER A 292 8.86 5.51 -25.44
N ILE A 293 8.04 5.87 -24.44
CA ILE A 293 7.29 4.90 -23.62
C ILE A 293 6.28 4.13 -24.46
N ASN A 294 5.50 4.80 -25.30
CA ASN A 294 4.53 4.14 -26.19
C ASN A 294 5.20 3.14 -27.17
N LYS A 295 6.42 3.42 -27.61
CA LYS A 295 7.21 2.51 -28.43
C LYS A 295 7.66 1.28 -27.62
N ALA A 296 8.16 1.49 -26.39
CA ALA A 296 8.57 0.41 -25.51
C ALA A 296 7.39 -0.51 -25.15
N LEU A 297 6.24 0.04 -24.76
CA LEU A 297 5.03 -0.72 -24.44
C LEU A 297 4.48 -1.56 -25.59
N LYS A 298 4.77 -1.20 -26.85
CA LYS A 298 4.40 -2.00 -28.04
C LYS A 298 5.41 -3.11 -28.34
N GLY A 299 6.68 -2.90 -28.00
CA GLY A 299 7.79 -3.83 -28.29
C GLY A 299 7.89 -4.99 -27.31
N ASP A 300 7.50 -4.78 -26.09
CA ASP A 300 7.76 -5.71 -24.97
C ASP A 300 6.78 -6.88 -24.81
N ARG A 301 5.89 -7.12 -25.76
CA ARG A 301 5.18 -8.41 -25.77
C ARG A 301 6.12 -9.64 -25.92
N ALA A 302 7.38 -9.41 -26.34
CA ALA A 302 8.35 -10.46 -26.58
C ALA A 302 9.47 -10.56 -25.51
N THR A 303 9.62 -9.57 -24.61
CA THR A 303 10.80 -9.45 -23.73
C THR A 303 10.49 -9.20 -22.26
N ALA A 304 9.23 -9.21 -21.81
CA ALA A 304 8.82 -8.95 -20.43
C ALA A 304 9.40 -9.93 -19.39
N GLY A 305 10.09 -10.98 -19.82
CA GLY A 305 10.75 -11.95 -18.95
C GLY A 305 12.28 -11.79 -18.80
N ASN A 306 12.95 -10.89 -19.54
CA ASN A 306 14.41 -10.99 -19.72
C ASN A 306 15.25 -9.82 -19.20
N TRP A 307 14.69 -8.72 -18.70
CA TRP A 307 15.55 -7.64 -18.25
C TRP A 307 16.31 -7.94 -16.94
N LEU A 308 15.77 -8.79 -16.06
CA LEU A 308 16.49 -9.31 -14.87
C LEU A 308 17.63 -10.28 -15.25
N LEU A 309 17.59 -10.90 -16.42
CA LEU A 309 18.61 -11.84 -16.90
C LEU A 309 19.75 -11.17 -17.68
N SER A 310 19.67 -9.85 -17.93
CA SER A 310 20.73 -9.11 -18.63
C SER A 310 21.81 -8.53 -17.71
N PHE A 311 21.79 -8.87 -16.41
CA PHE A 311 22.90 -8.52 -15.52
C PHE A 311 24.10 -9.44 -15.81
N PRO A 312 25.34 -8.89 -15.86
CA PRO A 312 26.54 -9.73 -15.89
C PRO A 312 26.54 -10.70 -14.70
N GLU A 313 26.98 -11.95 -14.90
CA GLU A 313 27.01 -13.01 -13.88
C GLU A 313 27.73 -12.60 -12.59
N GLU A 314 28.53 -11.55 -12.60
CA GLU A 314 29.27 -11.00 -11.45
C GLU A 314 28.37 -10.35 -10.37
N VAL A 315 27.06 -10.18 -10.60
CA VAL A 315 26.10 -9.56 -9.65
C VAL A 315 25.08 -10.59 -9.11
N GLN A 316 25.20 -11.85 -9.45
CA GLN A 316 24.36 -12.92 -8.86
C GLN A 316 24.83 -13.19 -7.42
N VAL A 317 24.16 -12.62 -6.44
CA VAL A 317 24.33 -12.98 -5.03
C VAL A 317 23.73 -14.37 -4.84
N ASP A 318 24.59 -15.34 -4.56
CA ASP A 318 24.18 -16.70 -4.22
C ASP A 318 23.48 -16.71 -2.84
N TRP A 319 22.16 -16.69 -2.87
CA TRP A 319 21.28 -16.69 -1.69
C TRP A 319 21.23 -18.05 -0.96
N THR A 320 21.99 -19.04 -1.41
CA THR A 320 22.07 -20.37 -0.77
C THR A 320 23.17 -20.46 0.29
N LYS A 321 24.02 -19.42 0.43
CA LYS A 321 25.07 -19.39 1.45
C LYS A 321 24.63 -18.64 2.69
N PRO A 322 24.84 -19.18 3.91
CA PRO A 322 24.59 -18.44 5.14
C PRO A 322 25.44 -17.16 5.19
N ILE A 323 24.85 -16.06 5.62
CA ILE A 323 25.57 -14.79 5.85
C ILE A 323 26.34 -14.90 7.17
N ASP A 324 27.48 -15.56 7.14
CA ASP A 324 28.39 -15.72 8.29
C ASP A 324 29.43 -14.59 8.40
N ASN A 325 29.05 -13.33 8.29
CA ASN A 325 30.02 -12.23 8.59
C ASN A 325 29.35 -10.85 8.79
N PHE A 326 28.31 -10.76 9.61
CA PHE A 326 27.74 -9.46 10.01
C PHE A 326 28.24 -8.95 11.37
N VAL A 327 29.25 -9.58 11.99
CA VAL A 327 29.70 -9.24 13.36
C VAL A 327 30.90 -8.29 13.42
N ASN A 328 31.55 -7.92 12.31
CA ASN A 328 32.80 -7.17 12.34
C ASN A 328 32.71 -5.70 11.88
N TYR A 329 31.56 -5.06 11.93
CA TYR A 329 31.42 -3.62 11.61
C TYR A 329 30.75 -2.78 12.71
N ILE A 330 30.80 -3.24 13.97
CA ILE A 330 30.49 -2.42 15.15
C ILE A 330 31.67 -2.59 16.12
N ASN A 331 32.72 -1.82 15.92
CA ASN A 331 33.67 -1.34 16.91
C ASN A 331 34.26 -0.03 16.39
#